data_2a2838e33414c7e03d9c5b3351673041
#
_entry.id   2a2838e33414c7e03d9c5b3351673041
#
_cell.length_a   1.000
_cell.length_b   1.000
_cell.length_c   1.000
_cell.angle_alpha   90.00
_cell.angle_beta   90.00
_cell.angle_gamma   90.00
#
_symmetry.space_group_name_H-M   'P 1'
#
loop_
_entity.id
_entity.type
_entity.pdbx_description
1 polymer ?
#
loop_
_entity_poly.entity_id
_entity_poly.type
_entity_poly.pdbx_seq_one_letter_code
_entity_poly.pdbx_strand_id
1 'polypeptide(L)'
;METRNSDTGETRTFRARCIVNCAGPWVTDVIHNVAASTSSRNVRLVKGSHIIVPKFWSGANAYLVQNHDKRVIFINPYEGDKALIGTTDIAYEGRAEDVAADEKEIDYLITAVNRYFKEKLRREDVLHSFSGVRPLFDDGKGNPSAVTRDYVFDLDETGGAPLLNVFGGKITTFRELAERGMHRLKHIFPQMGGDWTHDAPLPGGEIANADYETFANTLRDTYPWMPRTLVHHYGRLYGARTKDVVAGAQNLEGLGRHFGGDFHEAEVRYLVAREWAKTAEDILYRRTKHYLHLTEAERAAFVEWFDNANLVA
;
A
#
# COMPACT_ATOMS: atom_id res chain seq x y z
N MET A 1 15.47 -21.01 -10.15
CA MET A 1 14.86 -19.79 -10.68
C MET A 1 15.96 -18.79 -10.96
N GLU A 2 15.97 -18.21 -12.15
CA GLU A 2 16.86 -17.13 -12.52
C GLU A 2 16.16 -15.79 -12.31
N THR A 3 16.86 -14.80 -11.79
CA THR A 3 16.37 -13.45 -11.58
C THR A 3 17.36 -12.46 -12.17
N ARG A 4 16.86 -11.33 -12.63
CA ARG A 4 17.68 -10.22 -13.13
C ARG A 4 17.41 -8.98 -12.27
N ASN A 5 18.47 -8.37 -11.77
CA ASN A 5 18.39 -7.10 -11.09
C ASN A 5 18.00 -6.01 -12.11
N SER A 6 16.92 -5.28 -11.87
CA SER A 6 16.41 -4.26 -12.80
C SER A 6 17.36 -3.06 -12.94
N ASP A 7 18.13 -2.75 -11.90
CA ASP A 7 18.97 -1.56 -11.84
C ASP A 7 20.36 -1.84 -12.45
N THR A 8 20.95 -2.99 -12.12
CA THR A 8 22.31 -3.35 -12.55
C THR A 8 22.36 -4.27 -13.76
N GLY A 9 21.24 -4.94 -14.09
CA GLY A 9 21.18 -5.99 -15.11
C GLY A 9 21.83 -7.30 -14.69
N GLU A 10 22.38 -7.41 -13.48
CA GLU A 10 23.03 -8.63 -12.97
C GLU A 10 22.02 -9.78 -12.87
N THR A 11 22.42 -10.95 -13.38
CA THR A 11 21.61 -12.16 -13.29
C THR A 11 22.08 -13.04 -12.13
N ARG A 12 21.14 -13.53 -11.32
CA ARG A 12 21.40 -14.45 -10.21
C ARG A 12 20.48 -15.66 -10.27
N THR A 13 21.03 -16.84 -9.96
CA THR A 13 20.27 -18.08 -9.85
C THR A 13 20.01 -18.43 -8.39
N PHE A 14 18.73 -18.61 -8.06
CA PHE A 14 18.30 -19.09 -6.74
C PHE A 14 17.80 -20.54 -6.84
N ARG A 15 18.20 -21.36 -5.86
CA ARG A 15 17.71 -22.72 -5.69
C ARG A 15 16.90 -22.81 -4.41
N ALA A 16 15.71 -23.41 -4.47
CA ALA A 16 14.82 -23.55 -3.35
C ALA A 16 14.11 -24.91 -3.38
N ARG A 17 13.63 -25.35 -2.23
CA ARG A 17 12.84 -26.59 -2.09
C ARG A 17 11.37 -26.40 -2.50
N CYS A 18 10.91 -25.17 -2.53
CA CYS A 18 9.56 -24.77 -2.91
C CYS A 18 9.60 -23.34 -3.43
N ILE A 19 8.67 -23.00 -4.32
CA ILE A 19 8.41 -21.64 -4.77
C ILE A 19 7.02 -21.23 -4.31
N VAL A 20 6.89 -20.02 -3.75
CA VAL A 20 5.58 -19.44 -3.42
C VAL A 20 5.35 -18.26 -4.35
N ASN A 21 4.35 -18.39 -5.21
CA ASN A 21 3.97 -17.38 -6.19
C ASN A 21 2.88 -16.47 -5.60
N CYS A 22 3.28 -15.33 -5.08
CA CYS A 22 2.40 -14.27 -4.55
C CYS A 22 2.39 -13.05 -5.47
N ALA A 23 2.52 -13.23 -6.78
CA ALA A 23 2.70 -12.15 -7.75
C ALA A 23 1.41 -11.34 -8.05
N GLY A 24 0.29 -11.61 -7.36
CA GLY A 24 -0.94 -10.84 -7.50
C GLY A 24 -1.44 -10.78 -8.94
N PRO A 25 -1.49 -9.59 -9.59
CA PRO A 25 -1.93 -9.45 -10.99
C PRO A 25 -1.10 -10.27 -11.99
N TRP A 26 0.16 -10.54 -11.67
CA TRP A 26 1.11 -11.28 -12.52
C TRP A 26 1.23 -12.76 -12.16
N VAL A 27 0.36 -13.28 -11.30
CA VAL A 27 0.43 -14.69 -10.85
C VAL A 27 0.39 -15.67 -12.01
N THR A 28 -0.44 -15.39 -13.02
CA THR A 28 -0.58 -16.22 -14.22
C THR A 28 0.66 -16.16 -15.12
N ASP A 29 1.28 -14.99 -15.22
CA ASP A 29 2.55 -14.82 -15.96
C ASP A 29 3.67 -15.65 -15.33
N VAL A 30 3.78 -15.64 -14.00
CA VAL A 30 4.74 -16.49 -13.28
C VAL A 30 4.47 -17.99 -13.52
N ILE A 31 3.20 -18.42 -13.52
CA ILE A 31 2.82 -19.81 -13.79
C ILE A 31 3.32 -20.27 -15.16
N HIS A 32 3.04 -19.48 -16.20
CA HIS A 32 3.29 -19.91 -17.58
C HIS A 32 4.71 -19.60 -18.07
N ASN A 33 5.21 -18.40 -17.76
CA ASN A 33 6.45 -17.90 -18.35
C ASN A 33 7.68 -18.09 -17.47
N VAL A 34 7.52 -18.27 -16.16
CA VAL A 34 8.63 -18.43 -15.22
C VAL A 34 8.73 -19.86 -14.70
N ALA A 35 7.63 -20.41 -14.23
CA ALA A 35 7.62 -21.73 -13.59
C ALA A 35 7.31 -22.89 -14.56
N ALA A 36 6.81 -22.59 -15.77
CA ALA A 36 6.35 -23.58 -16.76
C ALA A 36 5.39 -24.62 -16.15
N SER A 37 4.52 -24.18 -15.23
CA SER A 37 3.54 -25.04 -14.57
C SER A 37 2.37 -25.34 -15.50
N THR A 38 1.72 -26.47 -15.28
CA THR A 38 0.54 -26.91 -16.02
C THR A 38 -0.79 -26.37 -15.43
N SER A 39 -0.74 -25.55 -14.36
CA SER A 39 -1.93 -24.97 -13.76
C SER A 39 -2.70 -24.13 -14.78
N SER A 40 -4.00 -24.41 -14.91
CA SER A 40 -4.93 -23.67 -15.77
C SER A 40 -5.66 -22.52 -15.03
N ARG A 41 -5.29 -22.27 -13.76
CA ARG A 41 -5.94 -21.25 -12.94
C ARG A 41 -5.51 -19.86 -13.36
N ASN A 42 -6.43 -18.91 -13.24
CA ASN A 42 -6.26 -17.55 -13.73
C ASN A 42 -6.81 -16.51 -12.77
N VAL A 43 -6.48 -15.25 -12.99
CA VAL A 43 -7.05 -14.08 -12.31
C VAL A 43 -7.81 -13.22 -13.31
N ARG A 44 -8.87 -12.58 -12.79
CA ARG A 44 -9.58 -11.51 -13.46
C ARG A 44 -9.23 -10.19 -12.80
N LEU A 45 -8.78 -9.23 -13.59
CA LEU A 45 -8.44 -7.92 -13.08
C LEU A 45 -9.70 -7.05 -12.97
N VAL A 46 -9.86 -6.41 -11.82
CA VAL A 46 -10.94 -5.46 -11.57
C VAL A 46 -10.33 -4.14 -11.10
N LYS A 47 -10.49 -3.10 -11.93
CA LYS A 47 -10.01 -1.75 -11.64
C LYS A 47 -10.87 -1.09 -10.57
N GLY A 48 -10.23 -0.41 -9.62
CA GLY A 48 -10.86 0.46 -8.64
C GLY A 48 -10.13 1.77 -8.51
N SER A 49 -10.85 2.87 -8.72
CA SER A 49 -10.31 4.22 -8.74
C SER A 49 -10.76 5.03 -7.54
N HIS A 50 -9.91 5.94 -7.11
CA HIS A 50 -10.15 6.87 -6.00
C HIS A 50 -9.79 8.27 -6.42
N ILE A 51 -10.45 9.25 -5.79
CA ILE A 51 -10.11 10.66 -5.89
C ILE A 51 -9.81 11.22 -4.50
N ILE A 52 -8.93 12.21 -4.44
CA ILE A 52 -8.62 12.99 -3.23
C ILE A 52 -9.10 14.41 -3.50
N VAL A 53 -9.89 14.95 -2.57
CA VAL A 53 -10.46 16.29 -2.62
C VAL A 53 -10.26 16.99 -1.27
N PRO A 54 -10.40 18.34 -1.16
CA PRO A 54 -10.53 19.00 0.13
C PRO A 54 -11.71 18.41 0.90
N LYS A 55 -11.56 18.27 2.22
CA LYS A 55 -12.64 17.77 3.07
C LYS A 55 -13.76 18.81 3.16
N PHE A 56 -14.96 18.38 2.84
CA PHE A 56 -16.15 19.23 2.68
C PHE A 56 -17.23 18.99 3.74
N TRP A 57 -16.86 18.42 4.90
CA TRP A 57 -17.76 18.28 6.07
C TRP A 57 -17.01 18.51 7.37
N SER A 58 -17.73 18.82 8.44
CA SER A 58 -17.18 18.99 9.79
C SER A 58 -17.11 17.64 10.54
N GLY A 59 -16.15 17.51 11.46
CA GLY A 59 -15.98 16.32 12.29
C GLY A 59 -15.13 15.22 11.64
N ALA A 60 -14.97 14.11 12.35
CA ALA A 60 -14.07 13.00 11.98
C ALA A 60 -14.81 11.81 11.34
N ASN A 61 -16.11 11.92 11.08
CA ASN A 61 -16.89 10.81 10.56
C ASN A 61 -16.49 10.46 9.14
N ALA A 62 -16.40 9.17 8.87
CA ALA A 62 -16.40 8.61 7.53
C ALA A 62 -17.84 8.31 7.10
N TYR A 63 -18.08 8.28 5.80
CA TYR A 63 -19.39 7.96 5.24
C TYR A 63 -19.27 6.80 4.26
N LEU A 64 -20.33 5.98 4.25
CA LEU A 64 -20.54 4.93 3.28
C LEU A 64 -21.86 5.24 2.59
N VAL A 65 -21.83 5.44 1.28
CA VAL A 65 -23.03 5.73 0.49
C VAL A 65 -23.23 4.66 -0.58
N GLN A 66 -24.47 4.32 -0.85
CA GLN A 66 -24.81 3.37 -1.91
C GLN A 66 -25.37 4.11 -3.10
N ASN A 67 -24.72 3.99 -4.26
CA ASN A 67 -25.23 4.59 -5.50
C ASN A 67 -26.41 3.79 -6.07
N HIS A 68 -27.14 4.37 -7.03
CA HIS A 68 -28.33 3.74 -7.67
C HIS A 68 -28.00 2.41 -8.37
N ASP A 69 -26.78 2.22 -8.85
CA ASP A 69 -26.24 0.98 -9.40
C ASP A 69 -25.82 -0.05 -8.35
N LYS A 70 -26.18 0.19 -7.10
CA LYS A 70 -25.88 -0.63 -5.90
C LYS A 70 -24.40 -0.67 -5.50
N ARG A 71 -23.51 0.03 -6.18
CA ARG A 71 -22.12 0.16 -5.78
C ARG A 71 -22.01 1.01 -4.52
N VAL A 72 -21.07 0.62 -3.68
CA VAL A 72 -20.79 1.30 -2.42
C VAL A 72 -19.57 2.20 -2.61
N ILE A 73 -19.68 3.45 -2.16
CA ILE A 73 -18.62 4.44 -2.20
C ILE A 73 -18.30 4.84 -0.77
N PHE A 74 -17.04 4.76 -0.41
CA PHE A 74 -16.51 5.24 0.85
C PHE A 74 -16.03 6.68 0.69
N ILE A 75 -16.29 7.49 1.71
CA ILE A 75 -15.87 8.88 1.79
C ILE A 75 -15.20 9.04 3.15
N ASN A 76 -13.88 8.97 3.15
CA ASN A 76 -13.09 8.89 4.37
C ASN A 76 -12.34 10.21 4.62
N PRO A 77 -12.26 10.70 5.87
CA PRO A 77 -11.25 11.70 6.21
C PRO A 77 -9.86 11.19 5.82
N TYR A 78 -9.05 12.04 5.25
CA TYR A 78 -7.74 11.67 4.74
C TYR A 78 -6.74 12.80 4.93
N GLU A 79 -5.54 12.48 5.42
CA GLU A 79 -4.43 13.42 5.58
C GLU A 79 -4.83 14.77 6.24
N GLY A 80 -5.69 14.70 7.28
CA GLY A 80 -6.14 15.83 8.07
C GLY A 80 -7.30 16.61 7.43
N ASP A 81 -7.01 17.42 6.44
CA ASP A 81 -7.97 18.36 5.80
C ASP A 81 -8.49 17.89 4.45
N LYS A 82 -8.28 16.64 4.09
CA LYS A 82 -8.68 16.06 2.81
C LYS A 82 -9.68 14.94 2.98
N ALA A 83 -10.27 14.50 1.88
CA ALA A 83 -11.16 13.34 1.78
C ALA A 83 -10.68 12.40 0.69
N LEU A 84 -10.66 11.11 1.00
CA LEU A 84 -10.45 10.02 0.06
C LEU A 84 -11.79 9.42 -0.31
N ILE A 85 -12.14 9.46 -1.59
CA ILE A 85 -13.43 9.01 -2.12
C ILE A 85 -13.19 7.86 -3.10
N GLY A 86 -13.87 6.75 -2.92
CA GLY A 86 -13.81 5.58 -3.78
C GLY A 86 -14.65 4.43 -3.21
N THR A 87 -14.86 3.40 -3.98
CA THR A 87 -14.09 3.04 -5.16
C THR A 87 -15.03 2.74 -6.34
N THR A 88 -14.50 2.78 -7.53
CA THR A 88 -15.13 2.18 -8.71
C THR A 88 -14.89 0.66 -8.73
N ASP A 89 -15.58 -0.08 -9.61
CA ASP A 89 -15.46 -1.54 -9.75
C ASP A 89 -15.72 -1.89 -11.21
N ILE A 90 -14.65 -1.96 -12.01
CA ILE A 90 -14.71 -2.07 -13.47
C ILE A 90 -13.80 -3.20 -13.91
N ALA A 91 -14.31 -4.12 -14.77
CA ALA A 91 -13.46 -5.13 -15.40
C ALA A 91 -12.33 -4.46 -16.19
N TYR A 92 -11.11 -4.98 -16.06
CA TYR A 92 -9.91 -4.39 -16.63
C TYR A 92 -9.14 -5.43 -17.45
N GLU A 93 -8.87 -5.10 -18.71
CA GLU A 93 -8.19 -5.98 -19.67
C GLU A 93 -6.79 -5.46 -20.06
N GLY A 94 -6.39 -4.30 -19.51
CA GLY A 94 -5.07 -3.71 -19.72
C GLY A 94 -3.99 -4.34 -18.85
N ARG A 95 -2.75 -3.88 -19.04
CA ARG A 95 -1.64 -4.26 -18.18
C ARG A 95 -1.82 -3.63 -16.79
N ALA A 96 -1.53 -4.39 -15.74
CA ALA A 96 -1.72 -3.93 -14.36
C ALA A 96 -0.89 -2.68 -14.03
N GLU A 97 0.27 -2.54 -14.68
CA GLU A 97 1.19 -1.41 -14.52
C GLU A 97 0.64 -0.09 -15.09
N ASP A 98 -0.21 -0.18 -16.11
CA ASP A 98 -0.72 0.99 -16.86
C ASP A 98 -2.06 1.48 -16.31
N VAL A 99 -2.54 0.91 -15.19
CA VAL A 99 -3.84 1.27 -14.64
C VAL A 99 -3.86 2.72 -14.15
N ALA A 100 -4.85 3.48 -14.61
CA ALA A 100 -5.08 4.86 -14.20
C ALA A 100 -6.59 5.15 -14.10
N ALA A 101 -6.96 6.14 -13.28
CA ALA A 101 -8.32 6.63 -13.24
C ALA A 101 -8.63 7.40 -14.55
N ASP A 102 -9.75 7.09 -15.16
CA ASP A 102 -10.23 7.86 -16.31
C ASP A 102 -11.25 8.93 -15.90
N GLU A 103 -11.51 9.84 -16.84
CA GLU A 103 -12.42 10.96 -16.65
C GLU A 103 -13.83 10.52 -16.21
N LYS A 104 -14.33 9.40 -16.77
CA LYS A 104 -15.67 8.89 -16.47
C LYS A 104 -15.77 8.35 -15.04
N GLU A 105 -14.70 7.75 -14.54
CA GLU A 105 -14.64 7.27 -13.15
C GLU A 105 -14.62 8.42 -12.17
N ILE A 106 -13.88 9.48 -12.46
CA ILE A 106 -13.82 10.67 -11.62
C ILE A 106 -15.20 11.34 -11.59
N ASP A 107 -15.85 11.54 -12.72
CA ASP A 107 -17.19 12.12 -12.82
C ASP A 107 -18.25 11.26 -12.13
N TYR A 108 -18.11 9.93 -12.22
CA TYR A 108 -18.97 8.99 -11.51
C TYR A 108 -18.87 9.19 -9.98
N LEU A 109 -17.66 9.27 -9.43
CA LEU A 109 -17.44 9.47 -8.00
C LEU A 109 -17.98 10.83 -7.53
N ILE A 110 -17.70 11.91 -8.26
CA ILE A 110 -18.23 13.26 -7.96
C ILE A 110 -19.76 13.24 -7.99
N THR A 111 -20.35 12.66 -9.03
CA THR A 111 -21.81 12.59 -9.18
C THR A 111 -22.45 11.82 -8.03
N ALA A 112 -21.86 10.69 -7.64
CA ALA A 112 -22.37 9.87 -6.56
C ALA A 112 -22.36 10.63 -5.22
N VAL A 113 -21.24 11.29 -4.88
CA VAL A 113 -21.12 12.10 -3.65
C VAL A 113 -22.13 13.25 -3.64
N ASN A 114 -22.25 13.94 -4.76
CA ASN A 114 -23.13 15.09 -4.92
C ASN A 114 -24.63 14.78 -4.71
N ARG A 115 -25.03 13.54 -4.69
CA ARG A 115 -26.41 13.14 -4.33
C ARG A 115 -26.69 13.21 -2.84
N TYR A 116 -25.67 13.00 -2.03
CA TYR A 116 -25.83 12.85 -0.58
C TYR A 116 -25.41 14.08 0.23
N PHE A 117 -24.54 14.92 -0.31
CA PHE A 117 -24.01 16.07 0.40
C PHE A 117 -24.59 17.38 -0.12
N LYS A 118 -24.74 18.36 0.77
CA LYS A 118 -25.22 19.71 0.43
C LYS A 118 -24.16 20.46 -0.38
N GLU A 119 -22.93 20.44 0.11
CA GLU A 119 -21.77 20.97 -0.62
C GLU A 119 -21.50 20.10 -1.84
N LYS A 120 -21.35 20.76 -2.98
CA LYS A 120 -21.17 20.06 -4.27
C LYS A 120 -19.72 20.12 -4.69
N LEU A 121 -19.16 18.95 -4.88
CA LEU A 121 -17.83 18.79 -5.48
C LEU A 121 -17.89 19.08 -6.98
N ARG A 122 -16.86 19.74 -7.48
CA ARG A 122 -16.61 20.01 -8.88
C ARG A 122 -15.33 19.33 -9.32
N ARG A 123 -15.08 19.32 -10.62
CA ARG A 123 -13.89 18.68 -11.20
C ARG A 123 -12.59 19.34 -10.71
N GLU A 124 -12.59 20.65 -10.61
CA GLU A 124 -11.47 21.44 -10.12
C GLU A 124 -11.13 21.20 -8.64
N ASP A 125 -12.02 20.60 -7.86
CA ASP A 125 -11.76 20.24 -6.46
C ASP A 125 -10.92 18.94 -6.35
N VAL A 126 -10.71 18.20 -7.44
CA VAL A 126 -9.92 16.96 -7.44
C VAL A 126 -8.43 17.28 -7.39
N LEU A 127 -7.83 17.06 -6.23
CA LEU A 127 -6.39 17.29 -6.00
C LEU A 127 -5.52 16.19 -6.59
N HIS A 128 -6.01 14.94 -6.56
CA HIS A 128 -5.30 13.78 -7.07
C HIS A 128 -6.27 12.63 -7.34
N SER A 129 -5.91 11.75 -8.27
CA SER A 129 -6.61 10.49 -8.52
C SER A 129 -5.62 9.34 -8.67
N PHE A 130 -6.03 8.15 -8.29
CA PHE A 130 -5.24 6.94 -8.49
C PHE A 130 -6.14 5.73 -8.68
N SER A 131 -5.58 4.70 -9.28
CA SER A 131 -6.24 3.42 -9.49
C SER A 131 -5.35 2.26 -9.12
N GLY A 132 -5.98 1.14 -8.85
CA GLY A 132 -5.32 -0.15 -8.71
C GLY A 132 -6.18 -1.25 -9.30
N VAL A 133 -5.58 -2.40 -9.55
CA VAL A 133 -6.30 -3.60 -9.98
C VAL A 133 -6.39 -4.61 -8.84
N ARG A 134 -7.54 -5.25 -8.74
CA ARG A 134 -7.77 -6.39 -7.85
C ARG A 134 -7.65 -7.66 -8.69
N PRO A 135 -6.67 -8.53 -8.41
CA PRO A 135 -6.54 -9.81 -9.09
C PRO A 135 -7.48 -10.83 -8.44
N LEU A 136 -8.74 -10.82 -8.82
CA LEU A 136 -9.72 -11.77 -8.29
C LEU A 136 -9.53 -13.13 -8.95
N PHE A 137 -9.68 -14.21 -8.17
CA PHE A 137 -9.64 -15.57 -8.70
C PHE A 137 -10.72 -15.77 -9.75
N ASP A 138 -10.35 -16.19 -10.96
CA ASP A 138 -11.35 -16.47 -12.02
C ASP A 138 -11.93 -17.87 -11.83
N ASP A 139 -13.16 -17.92 -11.31
CA ASP A 139 -13.92 -19.16 -11.12
C ASP A 139 -14.82 -19.51 -12.34
N GLY A 140 -14.64 -18.82 -13.46
CA GLY A 140 -15.42 -19.00 -14.68
C GLY A 140 -16.85 -18.41 -14.65
N LYS A 141 -17.26 -17.78 -13.54
CA LYS A 141 -18.56 -17.12 -13.44
C LYS A 141 -18.52 -15.73 -14.07
N GLY A 142 -19.49 -15.43 -14.93
CA GLY A 142 -19.50 -14.23 -15.76
C GLY A 142 -19.62 -12.88 -15.05
N ASN A 143 -20.04 -12.84 -13.77
CA ASN A 143 -20.28 -11.59 -13.05
C ASN A 143 -19.10 -11.23 -12.11
N PRO A 144 -18.34 -10.15 -12.39
CA PRO A 144 -17.22 -9.72 -11.53
C PRO A 144 -17.59 -9.45 -10.06
N SER A 145 -18.82 -9.00 -9.82
CA SER A 145 -19.29 -8.71 -8.45
C SER A 145 -19.66 -9.98 -7.66
N ALA A 146 -19.80 -11.13 -8.33
CA ALA A 146 -20.10 -12.42 -7.71
C ALA A 146 -18.85 -13.29 -7.49
N VAL A 147 -17.68 -12.83 -7.97
CA VAL A 147 -16.42 -13.55 -7.79
C VAL A 147 -15.98 -13.49 -6.32
N THR A 148 -15.48 -14.60 -5.81
CA THR A 148 -14.98 -14.65 -4.43
C THR A 148 -13.89 -13.60 -4.20
N ARG A 149 -13.99 -12.89 -3.08
CA ARG A 149 -12.94 -11.99 -2.59
C ARG A 149 -12.02 -12.68 -1.57
N ASP A 150 -12.19 -13.98 -1.40
CA ASP A 150 -11.30 -14.79 -0.59
C ASP A 150 -10.09 -15.24 -1.43
N TYR A 151 -9.02 -15.68 -0.76
CA TYR A 151 -7.85 -16.19 -1.44
C TYR A 151 -8.04 -17.68 -1.78
N VAL A 152 -7.41 -18.11 -2.88
CA VAL A 152 -7.37 -19.49 -3.34
C VAL A 152 -5.92 -19.93 -3.46
N PHE A 153 -5.64 -21.13 -2.95
CA PHE A 153 -4.35 -21.79 -3.11
C PHE A 153 -4.40 -22.86 -4.19
N ASP A 154 -3.33 -22.94 -4.95
CA ASP A 154 -3.10 -24.01 -5.92
C ASP A 154 -1.65 -24.48 -5.78
N LEU A 155 -1.48 -25.74 -5.36
CA LEU A 155 -0.16 -26.34 -5.14
C LEU A 155 0.10 -27.31 -6.30
N ASP A 156 1.06 -26.99 -7.15
CA ASP A 156 1.55 -27.84 -8.23
C ASP A 156 2.84 -28.54 -7.78
N GLU A 157 2.79 -29.86 -7.74
CA GLU A 157 3.91 -30.73 -7.36
C GLU A 157 4.40 -31.59 -8.55
N THR A 158 3.95 -31.30 -9.77
CA THR A 158 4.18 -32.17 -10.94
C THR A 158 5.47 -31.88 -11.70
N GLY A 159 6.04 -30.67 -11.58
CA GLY A 159 7.10 -30.15 -12.46
C GLY A 159 8.46 -29.95 -11.82
N GLY A 160 8.78 -30.58 -10.68
CA GLY A 160 10.05 -30.37 -9.98
C GLY A 160 9.88 -29.83 -8.56
N ALA A 161 10.46 -28.68 -8.22
CA ALA A 161 10.20 -28.06 -6.92
C ALA A 161 8.73 -27.62 -6.83
N PRO A 162 8.01 -27.98 -5.75
CA PRO A 162 6.62 -27.58 -5.58
C PRO A 162 6.42 -26.07 -5.75
N LEU A 163 5.34 -25.70 -6.45
CA LEU A 163 4.93 -24.32 -6.69
C LEU A 163 3.58 -24.06 -6.01
N LEU A 164 3.57 -23.25 -4.96
CA LEU A 164 2.34 -22.78 -4.33
C LEU A 164 1.91 -21.45 -4.95
N ASN A 165 0.83 -21.46 -5.71
CA ASN A 165 0.22 -20.25 -6.27
C ASN A 165 -0.84 -19.70 -5.31
N VAL A 166 -0.84 -18.38 -5.13
CA VAL A 166 -1.80 -17.64 -4.30
C VAL A 166 -2.59 -16.70 -5.18
N PHE A 167 -3.92 -16.88 -5.23
CA PHE A 167 -4.83 -16.08 -6.04
C PHE A 167 -5.77 -15.27 -5.16
N GLY A 168 -6.05 -14.02 -5.54
CA GLY A 168 -7.06 -13.19 -4.91
C GLY A 168 -6.72 -12.77 -3.48
N GLY A 169 -7.76 -12.65 -2.66
CA GLY A 169 -7.66 -12.27 -1.26
C GLY A 169 -7.70 -10.78 -0.99
N LYS A 170 -7.88 -10.44 0.28
CA LYS A 170 -7.84 -9.07 0.78
C LYS A 170 -6.52 -8.83 1.50
N ILE A 171 -5.97 -7.63 1.39
CA ILE A 171 -4.76 -7.28 2.13
C ILE A 171 -4.94 -7.39 3.65
N THR A 172 -6.14 -7.15 4.14
CA THR A 172 -6.47 -7.24 5.58
C THR A 172 -6.44 -8.66 6.15
N THR A 173 -6.42 -9.70 5.30
CA THR A 173 -6.35 -11.11 5.71
C THR A 173 -4.97 -11.72 5.48
N PHE A 174 -3.95 -10.91 5.22
CA PHE A 174 -2.60 -11.36 4.82
C PHE A 174 -1.96 -12.31 5.83
N ARG A 175 -2.15 -12.08 7.13
CA ARG A 175 -1.58 -12.90 8.20
C ARG A 175 -2.14 -14.33 8.17
N GLU A 176 -3.46 -14.46 8.16
CA GLU A 176 -4.15 -15.75 8.08
C GLU A 176 -3.85 -16.47 6.76
N LEU A 177 -3.79 -15.71 5.66
CA LEU A 177 -3.35 -16.24 4.36
C LEU A 177 -1.96 -16.86 4.45
N ALA A 178 -1.02 -16.18 5.09
CA ALA A 178 0.34 -16.69 5.25
C ALA A 178 0.38 -18.00 6.06
N GLU A 179 -0.31 -18.06 7.20
CA GLU A 179 -0.40 -19.28 8.02
C GLU A 179 -1.02 -20.44 7.25
N ARG A 180 -2.15 -20.20 6.57
CA ARG A 180 -2.81 -21.24 5.73
C ARG A 180 -1.92 -21.68 4.56
N GLY A 181 -1.17 -20.76 3.95
CA GLY A 181 -0.17 -21.09 2.94
C GLY A 181 0.91 -22.02 3.49
N MET A 182 1.42 -21.72 4.68
CA MET A 182 2.41 -22.57 5.36
C MET A 182 1.83 -23.95 5.70
N HIS A 183 0.57 -24.04 6.14
CA HIS A 183 -0.08 -25.33 6.38
C HIS A 183 -0.15 -26.18 5.12
N ARG A 184 -0.36 -25.60 3.92
CA ARG A 184 -0.31 -26.34 2.65
C ARG A 184 1.06 -26.94 2.35
N LEU A 185 2.13 -26.30 2.86
CA LEU A 185 3.51 -26.72 2.65
C LEU A 185 4.06 -27.65 3.76
N LYS A 186 3.27 -28.00 4.78
CA LYS A 186 3.73 -28.75 5.95
C LYS A 186 4.35 -30.10 5.61
N HIS A 187 3.84 -30.82 4.60
CA HIS A 187 4.40 -32.11 4.17
C HIS A 187 5.76 -31.96 3.48
N ILE A 188 6.04 -30.80 2.86
CA ILE A 188 7.34 -30.47 2.27
C ILE A 188 8.35 -30.02 3.34
N PHE A 189 7.85 -29.38 4.39
CA PHE A 189 8.66 -28.83 5.49
C PHE A 189 8.17 -29.38 6.85
N PRO A 190 8.35 -30.68 7.14
CA PRO A 190 7.80 -31.30 8.35
C PRO A 190 8.39 -30.75 9.65
N GLN A 191 9.54 -30.05 9.59
CA GLN A 191 10.19 -29.43 10.76
C GLN A 191 9.65 -28.05 11.09
N MET A 192 8.67 -27.53 10.34
CA MET A 192 8.05 -26.22 10.65
C MET A 192 7.43 -26.23 12.05
N GLY A 193 7.63 -25.14 12.79
CA GLY A 193 6.92 -24.85 14.03
C GLY A 193 5.41 -24.65 13.80
N GLY A 194 4.70 -24.40 14.90
CA GLY A 194 3.28 -23.99 14.84
C GLY A 194 3.12 -22.51 14.45
N ASP A 195 1.86 -22.11 14.35
CA ASP A 195 1.48 -20.71 14.07
C ASP A 195 1.94 -19.80 15.22
N TRP A 196 2.46 -18.64 14.88
CA TRP A 196 3.00 -17.68 15.86
C TRP A 196 2.66 -16.23 15.52
N THR A 197 2.12 -15.97 14.33
CA THR A 197 1.94 -14.60 13.85
C THR A 197 0.79 -13.85 14.52
N HIS A 198 -0.10 -14.56 15.23
CA HIS A 198 -1.25 -13.96 15.89
C HIS A 198 -0.84 -12.89 16.92
N ASP A 199 0.17 -13.18 17.71
CA ASP A 199 0.63 -12.31 18.82
C ASP A 199 1.89 -11.52 18.46
N ALA A 200 2.44 -11.71 17.26
CA ALA A 200 3.63 -11.01 16.81
C ALA A 200 3.28 -9.63 16.27
N PRO A 201 3.84 -8.53 16.84
CA PRO A 201 3.62 -7.21 16.29
C PRO A 201 4.31 -7.05 14.94
N LEU A 202 3.70 -6.29 14.05
CA LEU A 202 4.39 -5.80 12.87
C LEU A 202 5.46 -4.77 13.28
N PRO A 203 6.53 -4.60 12.48
CA PRO A 203 7.52 -3.56 12.73
C PRO A 203 6.91 -2.18 12.91
N GLY A 204 7.18 -1.54 14.05
CA GLY A 204 6.54 -0.28 14.46
C GLY A 204 5.25 -0.47 15.26
N GLY A 205 4.67 -1.68 15.25
CA GLY A 205 3.47 -2.03 16.02
C GLY A 205 3.76 -2.46 17.46
N GLU A 206 4.99 -2.35 17.93
CA GLU A 206 5.41 -2.65 19.31
C GLU A 206 4.90 -1.56 20.28
N ILE A 207 3.56 -1.41 20.34
CA ILE A 207 2.84 -0.44 21.16
C ILE A 207 2.05 -1.23 22.22
N ALA A 208 2.35 -0.96 23.49
CA ALA A 208 1.71 -1.66 24.62
C ALA A 208 0.17 -1.56 24.53
N ASN A 209 -0.50 -2.72 24.59
CA ASN A 209 -1.96 -2.85 24.50
C ASN A 209 -2.59 -2.23 23.23
N ALA A 210 -1.80 -1.98 22.19
CA ALA A 210 -2.20 -1.23 21.00
C ALA A 210 -2.82 0.17 21.32
N ASP A 211 -2.45 0.74 22.48
CA ASP A 211 -2.95 2.04 22.94
C ASP A 211 -2.12 3.18 22.32
N TYR A 212 -2.60 3.64 21.15
CA TYR A 212 -1.94 4.71 20.42
C TYR A 212 -1.90 6.03 21.18
N GLU A 213 -2.94 6.37 21.95
CA GLU A 213 -3.00 7.65 22.68
C GLU A 213 -1.93 7.72 23.78
N THR A 214 -1.79 6.66 24.56
CA THR A 214 -0.72 6.55 25.56
C THR A 214 0.66 6.57 24.88
N PHE A 215 0.82 5.88 23.75
CA PHE A 215 2.05 5.89 22.98
C PHE A 215 2.40 7.30 22.45
N ALA A 216 1.41 8.01 21.88
CA ALA A 216 1.61 9.38 21.37
C ALA A 216 1.97 10.36 22.50
N ASN A 217 1.41 10.19 23.69
CA ASN A 217 1.81 10.95 24.88
C ASN A 217 3.27 10.67 25.25
N THR A 218 3.65 9.38 25.29
CA THR A 218 5.04 8.98 25.56
C THR A 218 6.02 9.56 24.56
N LEU A 219 5.67 9.60 23.26
CA LEU A 219 6.50 10.24 22.25
C LEU A 219 6.67 11.75 22.52
N ARG A 220 5.62 12.44 22.92
CA ARG A 220 5.67 13.89 23.26
C ARG A 220 6.59 14.15 24.46
N ASP A 221 6.51 13.28 25.46
CA ASP A 221 7.37 13.39 26.65
C ASP A 221 8.83 13.07 26.33
N THR A 222 9.06 12.11 25.42
CA THR A 222 10.40 11.71 24.96
C THR A 222 11.06 12.76 24.10
N TYR A 223 10.27 13.43 23.24
CA TYR A 223 10.75 14.44 22.28
C TYR A 223 10.03 15.78 22.48
N PRO A 224 10.19 16.48 23.62
CA PRO A 224 9.45 17.68 23.94
C PRO A 224 9.77 18.86 23.01
N TRP A 225 10.86 18.77 22.25
CA TRP A 225 11.27 19.74 21.24
C TRP A 225 10.54 19.58 19.90
N MET A 226 9.86 18.42 19.68
CA MET A 226 9.09 18.20 18.46
C MET A 226 7.73 18.90 18.48
N PRO A 227 7.33 19.60 17.41
CA PRO A 227 5.95 20.05 17.23
C PRO A 227 4.96 18.89 17.31
N ARG A 228 3.76 19.16 17.82
CA ARG A 228 2.71 18.14 17.94
C ARG A 228 2.32 17.49 16.61
N THR A 229 2.34 18.25 15.52
CA THR A 229 2.07 17.76 14.17
C THR A 229 3.12 16.74 13.74
N LEU A 230 4.40 17.01 13.98
CA LEU A 230 5.51 16.11 13.66
C LEU A 230 5.47 14.84 14.52
N VAL A 231 5.18 14.94 15.83
CA VAL A 231 4.97 13.76 16.68
C VAL A 231 3.83 12.91 16.17
N HIS A 232 2.73 13.54 15.76
CA HIS A 232 1.58 12.83 15.18
C HIS A 232 1.95 12.15 13.87
N HIS A 233 2.62 12.87 12.97
CA HIS A 233 3.07 12.34 11.68
C HIS A 233 3.96 11.10 11.87
N TYR A 234 5.04 11.22 12.64
CA TYR A 234 5.97 10.10 12.86
C TYR A 234 5.32 8.96 13.67
N GLY A 235 4.55 9.29 14.69
CA GLY A 235 3.86 8.29 15.52
C GLY A 235 2.84 7.48 14.72
N ARG A 236 2.11 8.11 13.81
CA ARG A 236 1.11 7.43 12.95
C ARG A 236 1.75 6.61 11.84
N LEU A 237 2.82 7.09 11.25
CA LEU A 237 3.44 6.46 10.09
C LEU A 237 4.44 5.36 10.48
N TYR A 238 5.22 5.58 11.54
CA TYR A 238 6.32 4.69 11.93
C TYR A 238 6.11 3.96 13.26
N GLY A 239 5.15 4.39 14.07
CA GLY A 239 4.89 3.80 15.39
C GLY A 239 6.15 3.78 16.25
N ALA A 240 6.46 2.66 16.86
CA ALA A 240 7.64 2.49 17.72
C ALA A 240 8.98 2.73 17.00
N ARG A 241 9.00 2.70 15.66
CA ARG A 241 10.17 3.04 14.83
C ARG A 241 10.43 4.55 14.69
N THR A 242 9.58 5.40 15.25
CA THR A 242 9.84 6.84 15.33
C THR A 242 11.24 7.13 15.88
N LYS A 243 11.72 6.36 16.85
CA LYS A 243 13.08 6.48 17.38
C LYS A 243 14.18 6.28 16.32
N ASP A 244 13.95 5.40 15.36
CA ASP A 244 14.89 5.11 14.27
C ASP A 244 14.88 6.24 13.24
N VAL A 245 13.74 6.89 13.01
CA VAL A 245 13.59 8.08 12.16
C VAL A 245 14.31 9.27 12.79
N VAL A 246 14.08 9.51 14.09
CA VAL A 246 14.71 10.62 14.84
C VAL A 246 16.23 10.47 14.92
N ALA A 247 16.72 9.20 14.93
CA ALA A 247 18.15 8.85 14.87
C ALA A 247 19.04 9.61 15.88
N GLY A 248 18.50 9.91 17.08
CA GLY A 248 19.25 10.58 18.17
C GLY A 248 19.30 12.11 18.09
N ALA A 249 18.54 12.74 17.16
CA ALA A 249 18.39 14.19 17.14
C ALA A 249 17.83 14.72 18.47
N GLN A 250 18.33 15.87 18.90
CA GLN A 250 17.96 16.51 20.17
C GLN A 250 17.15 17.81 19.96
N ASN A 251 16.98 18.24 18.71
CA ASN A 251 16.23 19.41 18.29
C ASN A 251 15.84 19.29 16.81
N LEU A 252 15.09 20.22 16.29
CA LEU A 252 14.64 20.21 14.88
C LEU A 252 15.80 20.30 13.88
N GLU A 253 16.85 21.02 14.21
CA GLU A 253 18.03 21.14 13.34
C GLU A 253 18.73 19.78 13.17
N GLY A 254 18.70 18.95 14.21
CA GLY A 254 19.25 17.58 14.19
C GLY A 254 18.51 16.62 13.24
N LEU A 255 17.30 16.97 12.79
CA LEU A 255 16.57 16.23 11.75
C LEU A 255 17.06 16.56 10.33
N GLY A 256 18.06 17.45 10.20
CA GLY A 256 18.61 17.89 8.92
C GLY A 256 17.73 18.88 8.18
N ARG A 257 17.85 18.90 6.86
CA ARG A 257 17.12 19.84 6.01
C ARG A 257 15.62 19.71 6.16
N HIS A 258 14.93 20.83 6.31
CA HIS A 258 13.48 20.94 6.28
C HIS A 258 13.01 21.24 4.85
N PHE A 259 12.04 20.46 4.35
CA PHE A 259 11.53 20.57 2.97
C PHE A 259 10.15 21.22 2.90
N GLY A 260 9.49 21.48 4.03
CA GLY A 260 8.15 22.04 4.16
C GLY A 260 7.26 21.18 5.04
N GLY A 261 6.21 21.77 5.66
CA GLY A 261 5.32 21.05 6.57
C GLY A 261 6.07 20.30 7.67
N ASP A 262 5.76 19.02 7.84
CA ASP A 262 6.43 18.12 8.79
C ASP A 262 7.52 17.24 8.12
N PHE A 263 8.03 17.65 6.96
CA PHE A 263 8.95 16.85 6.15
C PHE A 263 10.42 17.24 6.36
N HIS A 264 11.22 16.29 6.89
CA HIS A 264 12.63 16.49 7.22
C HIS A 264 13.55 15.44 6.58
N GLU A 265 14.83 15.78 6.43
CA GLU A 265 15.86 14.91 5.84
C GLU A 265 16.02 13.58 6.60
N ALA A 266 15.89 13.57 7.93
CA ALA A 266 15.98 12.34 8.73
C ALA A 266 14.97 11.27 8.27
N GLU A 267 13.73 11.69 7.94
CA GLU A 267 12.71 10.81 7.40
C GLU A 267 13.11 10.25 6.03
N VAL A 268 13.65 11.08 5.15
CA VAL A 268 14.15 10.65 3.83
C VAL A 268 15.22 9.58 3.97
N ARG A 269 16.20 9.81 4.83
CA ARG A 269 17.30 8.85 5.09
C ARG A 269 16.78 7.53 5.65
N TYR A 270 15.82 7.56 6.54
CA TYR A 270 15.15 6.37 7.06
C TYR A 270 14.43 5.60 5.94
N LEU A 271 13.66 6.29 5.10
CA LEU A 271 12.90 5.67 4.01
C LEU A 271 13.81 5.01 2.96
N VAL A 272 14.93 5.63 2.62
CA VAL A 272 15.93 5.04 1.72
C VAL A 272 16.58 3.81 2.38
N ALA A 273 17.04 3.94 3.63
CA ALA A 273 17.80 2.89 4.30
C ALA A 273 16.95 1.69 4.76
N ARG A 274 15.66 1.89 5.06
CA ARG A 274 14.80 0.90 5.72
C ARG A 274 13.52 0.55 4.96
N GLU A 275 13.05 1.43 4.07
CA GLU A 275 11.76 1.28 3.39
C GLU A 275 11.91 1.16 1.85
N TRP A 276 13.13 0.91 1.37
CA TRP A 276 13.48 0.73 -0.05
C TRP A 276 13.02 1.88 -0.97
N ALA A 277 12.99 3.10 -0.47
CA ALA A 277 12.75 4.23 -1.33
C ALA A 277 13.98 4.48 -2.22
N LYS A 278 13.78 4.53 -3.53
CA LYS A 278 14.85 4.74 -4.52
C LYS A 278 14.72 6.06 -5.27
N THR A 279 13.54 6.62 -5.29
CA THR A 279 13.23 7.85 -6.01
C THR A 279 12.54 8.86 -5.10
N ALA A 280 12.61 10.14 -5.46
CA ALA A 280 11.83 11.19 -4.79
C ALA A 280 10.32 10.89 -4.85
N GLU A 281 9.85 10.29 -5.94
CA GLU A 281 8.45 9.87 -6.11
C GLU A 281 8.07 8.76 -5.12
N ASP A 282 8.96 7.78 -4.85
CA ASP A 282 8.71 6.77 -3.83
C ASP A 282 8.42 7.41 -2.48
N ILE A 283 9.20 8.42 -2.11
CA ILE A 283 9.07 9.12 -0.83
C ILE A 283 7.78 9.92 -0.79
N LEU A 284 7.59 10.82 -1.76
CA LEU A 284 6.47 11.77 -1.76
C LEU A 284 5.10 11.12 -1.89
N TYR A 285 4.98 10.07 -2.71
CA TYR A 285 3.68 9.50 -3.10
C TYR A 285 3.43 8.10 -2.52
N ARG A 286 4.46 7.25 -2.40
CA ARG A 286 4.27 5.85 -2.01
C ARG A 286 4.51 5.60 -0.52
N ARG A 287 5.62 6.10 0.04
CA ARG A 287 5.98 5.87 1.45
C ARG A 287 5.31 6.85 2.39
N THR A 288 5.15 8.09 1.93
CA THR A 288 4.42 9.16 2.63
C THR A 288 3.32 9.73 1.74
N LYS A 289 2.70 10.83 2.14
CA LYS A 289 1.76 11.62 1.33
C LYS A 289 2.16 13.09 1.33
N HIS A 290 3.46 13.36 1.52
CA HIS A 290 3.95 14.73 1.58
C HIS A 290 3.60 15.55 0.32
N TYR A 291 3.42 14.92 -0.85
CA TYR A 291 2.97 15.62 -2.05
C TYR A 291 1.63 16.36 -1.87
N LEU A 292 0.78 15.93 -0.92
CA LEU A 292 -0.50 16.58 -0.61
C LEU A 292 -0.36 17.81 0.29
N HIS A 293 0.77 17.95 0.97
CA HIS A 293 1.01 18.96 1.99
C HIS A 293 2.05 20.02 1.55
N LEU A 294 2.87 19.68 0.57
CA LEU A 294 3.90 20.56 0.04
C LEU A 294 3.37 21.37 -1.15
N THR A 295 3.84 22.60 -1.26
CA THR A 295 3.66 23.41 -2.45
C THR A 295 4.42 22.81 -3.64
N GLU A 296 4.10 23.24 -4.84
CA GLU A 296 4.81 22.80 -6.05
C GLU A 296 6.31 23.15 -5.99
N ALA A 297 6.64 24.35 -5.50
CA ALA A 297 8.02 24.80 -5.35
C ALA A 297 8.79 23.94 -4.32
N GLU A 298 8.18 23.59 -3.20
CA GLU A 298 8.81 22.72 -2.18
C GLU A 298 9.04 21.31 -2.74
N ARG A 299 8.07 20.76 -3.48
CA ARG A 299 8.25 19.45 -4.15
C ARG A 299 9.40 19.49 -5.15
N ALA A 300 9.47 20.52 -6.00
CA ALA A 300 10.55 20.67 -6.97
C ALA A 300 11.92 20.80 -6.29
N ALA A 301 12.01 21.60 -5.23
CA ALA A 301 13.25 21.77 -4.45
C ALA A 301 13.66 20.46 -3.73
N PHE A 302 12.71 19.66 -3.29
CA PHE A 302 12.98 18.34 -2.71
C PHE A 302 13.53 17.37 -3.76
N VAL A 303 12.89 17.29 -4.94
CA VAL A 303 13.34 16.42 -6.04
C VAL A 303 14.78 16.77 -6.45
N GLU A 304 15.07 18.06 -6.69
CA GLU A 304 16.42 18.53 -7.02
C GLU A 304 17.45 18.15 -5.93
N TRP A 305 17.09 18.33 -4.66
CA TRP A 305 17.96 17.95 -3.57
C TRP A 305 18.20 16.44 -3.52
N PHE A 306 17.14 15.63 -3.66
CA PHE A 306 17.22 14.17 -3.57
C PHE A 306 18.12 13.59 -4.66
N ASP A 307 17.98 14.07 -5.90
CA ASP A 307 18.77 13.63 -7.05
C ASP A 307 20.26 13.95 -6.89
N ASN A 308 20.58 15.04 -6.17
CA ASN A 308 21.96 15.45 -5.90
C ASN A 308 22.56 14.87 -4.61
N ALA A 309 21.73 14.31 -3.72
CA ALA A 309 22.18 13.88 -2.39
C ALA A 309 22.88 12.51 -2.38
N ASN A 310 22.85 11.75 -3.50
CA ASN A 310 23.48 10.41 -3.65
C ASN A 310 23.13 9.45 -2.48
N LEU A 311 21.88 9.44 -2.06
CA LEU A 311 21.41 8.62 -0.92
C LEU A 311 21.16 7.16 -1.29
N VAL A 312 20.93 6.90 -2.57
CA VAL A 312 20.64 5.56 -3.10
C VAL A 312 21.93 4.97 -3.63
N ALA A 313 22.40 3.86 -3.03
CA ALA A 313 23.61 3.15 -3.44
C ALA A 313 23.32 2.06 -4.48
#